data_42e382abe56fc4d91932ec14ec922bb1
#
_entry.id   42e382abe56fc4d91932ec14ec922bb1
#
_cell.length_a   1.000
_cell.length_b   1.000
_cell.length_c   1.000
_cell.angle_alpha   90.00
_cell.angle_beta   90.00
_cell.angle_gamma   90.00
#
_symmetry.space_group_name_H-M   'P 1'
#
loop_
_entity.id
_entity.type
_entity.pdbx_description
1 polymer ?
#
loop_
_entity_poly.entity_id
_entity_poly.type
_entity_poly.pdbx_seq_one_letter_code
_entity_poly.pdbx_strand_id
1 'polypeptide(L)'
;LGIMEMLSSGTTCFIDMYFFMDDIASAVETSGIRAQLSRGMTCMEDGPDFSENKSLNENINFYRNWNGAGDGRIMAAFAPHAIYTCSPGYIKAIRDTAEKYDAPVHVHVDETKAEHEDSLKNFGKTPAKHLYDLGVFDRRTVAAHCVWITDEDIDLLKEKNVSIAHNPTSNLKLASGIAPIPASMEKGVNVILGTDGASSNNNLNMFEEINLAALIHKGIHKNPELVNAGEALKMATVNGAKALGMNDLGSIREGNKADLILLDLDKSHFMPLNNPVSALAYSAQGSDVSLTMVNGRILYEKGEF
;
A
#
# COMPACT_ATOMS: atom_id res chain seq x y z
N LEU A 1 9.70 -12.22 11.50
CA LEU A 1 9.04 -11.50 12.62
C LEU A 1 7.94 -10.59 12.10
N GLY A 2 8.18 -9.69 11.13
CA GLY A 2 7.15 -8.77 10.61
C GLY A 2 5.88 -9.48 10.12
N ILE A 3 6.01 -10.61 9.44
CA ILE A 3 4.85 -11.43 9.02
C ILE A 3 4.08 -11.98 10.25
N MET A 4 4.78 -12.39 11.29
CA MET A 4 4.11 -12.85 12.52
C MET A 4 3.32 -11.70 13.17
N GLU A 5 3.89 -10.50 13.24
CA GLU A 5 3.19 -9.30 13.74
C GLU A 5 1.96 -8.99 12.89
N MET A 6 2.10 -8.98 11.55
CA MET A 6 0.98 -8.77 10.63
C MET A 6 -0.13 -9.81 10.80
N LEU A 7 0.22 -11.09 10.87
CA LEU A 7 -0.77 -12.17 11.04
C LEU A 7 -1.48 -12.08 12.40
N SER A 8 -0.74 -11.81 13.49
CA SER A 8 -1.32 -11.70 14.83
C SER A 8 -2.17 -10.45 15.02
N SER A 9 -1.99 -9.42 14.18
CA SER A 9 -2.81 -8.20 14.15
C SER A 9 -3.85 -8.17 13.02
N GLY A 10 -4.01 -9.26 12.26
CA GLY A 10 -5.11 -9.43 11.31
C GLY A 10 -4.82 -9.00 9.87
N THR A 11 -3.57 -8.79 9.50
CA THR A 11 -3.21 -8.53 8.11
C THR A 11 -3.12 -9.85 7.34
N THR A 12 -3.91 -9.97 6.28
CA THR A 12 -3.95 -11.17 5.40
C THR A 12 -3.13 -10.98 4.12
N CYS A 13 -2.91 -9.73 3.71
CA CYS A 13 -2.19 -9.36 2.50
C CYS A 13 -1.45 -8.04 2.69
N PHE A 14 -0.23 -7.95 2.17
CA PHE A 14 0.54 -6.72 2.18
C PHE A 14 1.20 -6.41 0.83
N ILE A 15 1.56 -5.15 0.62
CA ILE A 15 2.38 -4.69 -0.50
C ILE A 15 3.70 -4.22 0.08
N ASP A 16 4.82 -4.65 -0.49
CA ASP A 16 6.15 -4.28 0.00
C ASP A 16 7.07 -3.83 -1.13
N MET A 17 7.85 -2.79 -0.83
CA MET A 17 8.96 -2.30 -1.65
C MET A 17 10.20 -2.22 -0.78
N TYR A 18 11.09 -3.19 -0.93
CA TYR A 18 12.32 -3.21 -0.14
C TYR A 18 13.49 -3.86 -0.88
N PHE A 19 14.52 -4.24 -0.15
CA PHE A 19 15.65 -5.03 -0.62
C PHE A 19 15.44 -6.51 -0.26
N PHE A 20 16.29 -7.41 -0.78
CA PHE A 20 16.28 -8.85 -0.42
C PHE A 20 14.94 -9.55 -0.67
N MET A 21 14.31 -9.26 -1.82
CA MET A 21 12.96 -9.73 -2.11
C MET A 21 12.84 -11.27 -2.21
N ASP A 22 13.90 -11.98 -2.63
CA ASP A 22 13.89 -13.45 -2.65
C ASP A 22 13.76 -14.04 -1.22
N ASP A 23 14.43 -13.44 -0.23
CA ASP A 23 14.32 -13.85 1.17
C ASP A 23 12.92 -13.55 1.73
N ILE A 24 12.37 -12.37 1.39
CA ILE A 24 11.01 -11.98 1.78
C ILE A 24 10.00 -12.92 1.12
N ALA A 25 10.13 -13.20 -0.17
CA ALA A 25 9.23 -14.11 -0.88
C ALA A 25 9.26 -15.54 -0.30
N SER A 26 10.44 -16.03 0.07
CA SER A 26 10.59 -17.31 0.77
C SER A 26 9.89 -17.31 2.13
N ALA A 27 9.97 -16.20 2.88
CA ALA A 27 9.24 -16.04 4.13
C ALA A 27 7.72 -15.99 3.92
N VAL A 28 7.25 -15.29 2.86
CA VAL A 28 5.85 -15.25 2.46
C VAL A 28 5.34 -16.63 2.06
N GLU A 29 6.12 -17.38 1.27
CA GLU A 29 5.77 -18.75 0.85
C GLU A 29 5.63 -19.66 2.06
N THR A 30 6.60 -19.63 2.97
CA THR A 30 6.64 -20.46 4.18
C THR A 30 5.51 -20.14 5.14
N SER A 31 5.25 -18.86 5.39
CA SER A 31 4.20 -18.42 6.33
C SER A 31 2.78 -18.61 5.79
N GLY A 32 2.61 -18.64 4.48
CA GLY A 32 1.28 -18.73 3.86
C GLY A 32 0.54 -17.41 3.68
N ILE A 33 1.07 -16.28 4.15
CA ILE A 33 0.48 -14.95 3.92
C ILE A 33 0.45 -14.59 2.42
N ARG A 34 -0.38 -13.65 2.03
CA ARG A 34 -0.42 -13.11 0.67
C ARG A 34 0.43 -11.83 0.59
N ALA A 35 1.12 -11.62 -0.53
CA ALA A 35 1.88 -10.39 -0.73
C ALA A 35 2.03 -10.00 -2.20
N GLN A 36 2.10 -8.68 -2.47
CA GLN A 36 2.71 -8.13 -3.67
C GLN A 36 4.07 -7.54 -3.30
N LEU A 37 5.12 -8.07 -3.89
CA LEU A 37 6.50 -7.74 -3.55
C LEU A 37 7.21 -7.06 -4.72
N SER A 38 8.07 -6.10 -4.42
CA SER A 38 8.85 -5.39 -5.42
C SER A 38 10.19 -4.94 -4.87
N ARG A 39 11.25 -5.13 -5.67
CA ARG A 39 12.53 -4.57 -5.31
C ARG A 39 12.52 -3.06 -5.49
N GLY A 40 12.82 -2.31 -4.43
CA GLY A 40 13.04 -0.87 -4.52
C GLY A 40 14.26 -0.56 -5.39
N MET A 41 14.04 0.07 -6.53
CA MET A 41 15.07 0.39 -7.51
C MET A 41 15.46 1.85 -7.43
N THR A 42 16.77 2.13 -7.34
CA THR A 42 17.36 3.47 -7.28
C THR A 42 18.50 3.58 -8.28
N CYS A 43 18.54 4.66 -9.07
CA CYS A 43 19.64 4.99 -9.95
C CYS A 43 19.50 6.45 -10.43
N MET A 44 20.48 7.28 -10.08
CA MET A 44 20.51 8.69 -10.51
C MET A 44 21.32 8.91 -11.78
N GLU A 45 22.06 7.90 -12.24
CA GLU A 45 22.68 7.94 -13.55
C GLU A 45 21.60 7.99 -14.61
N ASP A 46 21.71 8.88 -15.57
CA ASP A 46 20.81 8.98 -16.70
C ASP A 46 21.47 8.48 -17.99
N GLY A 47 20.73 7.83 -18.84
CA GLY A 47 21.28 7.24 -20.04
C GLY A 47 20.22 6.58 -20.92
N PRO A 48 20.59 6.16 -22.13
CA PRO A 48 19.65 5.52 -23.06
C PRO A 48 19.46 4.02 -22.81
N ASP A 49 20.35 3.38 -22.03
CA ASP A 49 20.35 1.92 -21.83
C ASP A 49 20.61 1.56 -20.38
N PHE A 50 19.75 0.75 -19.81
CA PHE A 50 19.81 0.19 -18.46
C PHE A 50 19.80 -1.34 -18.45
N SER A 51 20.11 -1.99 -19.58
CA SER A 51 20.12 -3.46 -19.69
C SER A 51 21.07 -4.14 -18.72
N GLU A 52 22.17 -3.48 -18.37
CA GLU A 52 23.15 -3.97 -17.41
C GLU A 52 22.92 -3.44 -15.99
N ASN A 53 21.82 -2.69 -15.74
CA ASN A 53 21.55 -2.17 -14.40
C ASN A 53 21.20 -3.31 -13.46
N LYS A 54 22.00 -3.45 -12.39
CA LYS A 54 21.90 -4.55 -11.43
C LYS A 54 20.51 -4.63 -10.78
N SER A 55 20.00 -3.50 -10.28
CA SER A 55 18.71 -3.46 -9.57
C SER A 55 17.54 -3.81 -10.47
N LEU A 56 17.56 -3.35 -11.74
CA LEU A 56 16.55 -3.70 -12.72
C LEU A 56 16.58 -5.20 -13.05
N ASN A 57 17.79 -5.75 -13.27
CA ASN A 57 17.95 -7.17 -13.56
C ASN A 57 17.58 -8.07 -12.36
N GLU A 58 17.89 -7.65 -11.13
CA GLU A 58 17.43 -8.32 -9.92
C GLU A 58 15.89 -8.37 -9.86
N ASN A 59 15.21 -7.25 -10.13
CA ASN A 59 13.74 -7.24 -10.11
C ASN A 59 13.12 -8.06 -11.26
N ILE A 60 13.74 -8.08 -12.45
CA ILE A 60 13.32 -8.95 -13.56
C ILE A 60 13.43 -10.43 -13.17
N ASN A 61 14.53 -10.83 -12.56
CA ASN A 61 14.72 -12.20 -12.10
C ASN A 61 13.75 -12.55 -10.98
N PHE A 62 13.56 -11.64 -10.04
CA PHE A 62 12.54 -11.77 -8.99
C PHE A 62 11.15 -12.00 -9.57
N TYR A 63 10.72 -11.16 -10.51
CA TYR A 63 9.43 -11.31 -11.18
C TYR A 63 9.27 -12.68 -11.84
N ARG A 64 10.29 -13.14 -12.57
CA ARG A 64 10.26 -14.42 -13.27
C ARG A 64 10.17 -15.63 -12.32
N ASN A 65 10.82 -15.53 -11.16
CA ASN A 65 10.90 -16.63 -10.21
C ASN A 65 9.67 -16.70 -9.29
N TRP A 66 9.10 -15.54 -8.93
CA TRP A 66 8.14 -15.48 -7.84
C TRP A 66 6.73 -15.02 -8.23
N ASN A 67 6.54 -14.37 -9.38
CA ASN A 67 5.19 -13.94 -9.75
C ASN A 67 4.28 -15.14 -10.01
N GLY A 68 3.21 -15.25 -9.21
CA GLY A 68 2.28 -16.38 -9.23
C GLY A 68 2.68 -17.54 -8.31
N ALA A 69 3.83 -17.49 -7.63
CA ALA A 69 4.26 -18.52 -6.68
C ALA A 69 3.32 -18.62 -5.47
N GLY A 70 3.51 -19.67 -4.65
CA GLY A 70 2.71 -19.90 -3.45
C GLY A 70 1.20 -20.04 -3.75
N ASP A 71 0.82 -20.78 -4.78
CA ASP A 71 -0.57 -20.93 -5.22
C ASP A 71 -1.25 -19.57 -5.55
N GLY A 72 -0.49 -18.67 -6.20
CA GLY A 72 -0.95 -17.34 -6.58
C GLY A 72 -1.02 -16.33 -5.43
N ARG A 73 -0.44 -16.65 -4.26
CA ARG A 73 -0.39 -15.71 -3.13
C ARG A 73 0.73 -14.68 -3.27
N ILE A 74 1.80 -15.00 -3.99
CA ILE A 74 2.92 -14.10 -4.25
C ILE A 74 2.74 -13.44 -5.60
N MET A 75 2.67 -12.14 -5.61
CA MET A 75 2.62 -11.30 -6.80
C MET A 75 3.89 -10.46 -6.85
N ALA A 76 4.40 -10.17 -8.04
CA ALA A 76 5.56 -9.31 -8.19
C ALA A 76 5.18 -8.01 -8.93
N ALA A 77 5.86 -6.92 -8.57
CA ALA A 77 5.70 -5.61 -9.19
C ALA A 77 7.06 -5.00 -9.55
N PHE A 78 7.06 -3.94 -10.34
CA PHE A 78 8.24 -3.11 -10.56
C PHE A 78 8.13 -1.83 -9.74
N ALA A 79 9.24 -1.41 -9.11
CA ALA A 79 9.20 -0.32 -8.15
C ALA A 79 10.35 0.67 -8.34
N PRO A 80 10.19 1.72 -9.19
CA PRO A 80 11.04 2.89 -9.07
C PRO A 80 10.79 3.50 -7.69
N HIS A 81 11.85 3.66 -6.88
CA HIS A 81 11.67 4.09 -5.49
C HIS A 81 10.94 5.44 -5.40
N ALA A 82 11.50 6.49 -5.99
CA ALA A 82 10.92 7.83 -6.04
C ALA A 82 11.65 8.68 -7.11
N ILE A 83 11.09 9.82 -7.47
CA ILE A 83 11.70 10.73 -8.47
C ILE A 83 13.02 11.35 -8.02
N TYR A 84 13.28 11.44 -6.72
CA TYR A 84 14.51 12.00 -6.16
C TYR A 84 15.64 10.97 -5.99
N THR A 85 15.34 9.69 -6.27
CA THR A 85 16.32 8.58 -6.23
C THR A 85 16.48 7.87 -7.56
N CYS A 86 15.67 8.25 -8.55
CA CYS A 86 15.67 7.66 -9.89
C CYS A 86 15.72 8.75 -10.96
N SER A 87 16.66 8.63 -11.91
CA SER A 87 16.67 9.51 -13.08
C SER A 87 15.45 9.29 -13.97
N PRO A 88 15.02 10.27 -14.77
CA PRO A 88 13.91 10.13 -15.70
C PRO A 88 14.10 8.98 -16.70
N GLY A 89 15.32 8.78 -17.20
CA GLY A 89 15.66 7.67 -18.10
C GLY A 89 15.50 6.31 -17.41
N TYR A 90 15.94 6.21 -16.14
CA TYR A 90 15.79 4.97 -15.38
C TYR A 90 14.33 4.66 -15.05
N ILE A 91 13.53 5.66 -14.69
CA ILE A 91 12.07 5.49 -14.47
C ILE A 91 11.39 4.97 -15.74
N LYS A 92 11.75 5.53 -16.91
CA LYS A 92 11.23 5.02 -18.22
C LYS A 92 11.64 3.59 -18.48
N ALA A 93 12.89 3.22 -18.23
CA ALA A 93 13.36 1.84 -18.41
C ALA A 93 12.60 0.85 -17.50
N ILE A 94 12.30 1.24 -16.27
CA ILE A 94 11.49 0.45 -15.35
C ILE A 94 10.04 0.34 -15.88
N ARG A 95 9.43 1.44 -16.31
CA ARG A 95 8.10 1.48 -16.92
C ARG A 95 8.00 0.57 -18.13
N ASP A 96 8.95 0.67 -19.07
CA ASP A 96 8.99 -0.16 -20.29
C ASP A 96 9.14 -1.64 -19.95
N THR A 97 9.91 -1.94 -18.89
CA THR A 97 10.05 -3.31 -18.38
C THR A 97 8.73 -3.79 -17.76
N ALA A 98 8.08 -2.98 -16.93
CA ALA A 98 6.78 -3.32 -16.36
C ALA A 98 5.73 -3.57 -17.44
N GLU A 99 5.72 -2.76 -18.52
CA GLU A 99 4.85 -2.96 -19.68
C GLU A 99 5.13 -4.30 -20.37
N LYS A 100 6.39 -4.63 -20.63
CA LYS A 100 6.80 -5.90 -21.24
C LYS A 100 6.34 -7.13 -20.48
N TYR A 101 6.28 -7.05 -19.16
CA TYR A 101 5.84 -8.14 -18.28
C TYR A 101 4.36 -8.07 -17.89
N ASP A 102 3.62 -7.09 -18.38
CA ASP A 102 2.24 -6.78 -17.94
C ASP A 102 2.12 -6.65 -16.42
N ALA A 103 3.15 -6.09 -15.80
CA ALA A 103 3.31 -6.02 -14.35
C ALA A 103 2.79 -4.69 -13.76
N PRO A 104 2.31 -4.70 -12.50
CA PRO A 104 1.98 -3.48 -11.78
C PRO A 104 3.24 -2.70 -11.37
N VAL A 105 3.00 -1.44 -10.98
CA VAL A 105 4.04 -0.54 -10.46
C VAL A 105 3.72 -0.11 -9.03
N HIS A 106 4.76 0.02 -8.21
CA HIS A 106 4.70 0.62 -6.88
C HIS A 106 5.74 1.74 -6.81
N VAL A 107 5.36 2.92 -6.31
CA VAL A 107 6.24 4.11 -6.30
C VAL A 107 5.85 5.05 -5.16
N HIS A 108 6.84 5.69 -4.50
CA HIS A 108 6.58 6.79 -3.56
C HIS A 108 6.34 8.08 -4.34
N VAL A 109 5.31 8.82 -3.97
CA VAL A 109 4.86 10.01 -4.71
C VAL A 109 4.60 11.14 -3.74
N ASP A 110 5.37 12.21 -3.89
CA ASP A 110 5.09 13.49 -3.25
C ASP A 110 4.90 13.37 -1.72
N GLU A 111 5.82 12.64 -1.10
CA GLU A 111 5.77 12.34 0.33
C GLU A 111 6.09 13.56 1.17
N THR A 112 7.14 14.29 0.78
CA THR A 112 7.66 15.40 1.57
C THR A 112 7.58 16.72 0.83
N LYS A 113 7.50 17.82 1.59
CA LYS A 113 7.55 19.17 1.02
C LYS A 113 8.84 19.40 0.21
N ALA A 114 9.95 18.86 0.67
CA ALA A 114 11.23 18.97 -0.02
C ALA A 114 11.19 18.28 -1.40
N GLU A 115 10.63 17.06 -1.48
CA GLU A 115 10.43 16.37 -2.76
C GLU A 115 9.58 17.21 -3.72
N HIS A 116 8.48 17.77 -3.22
CA HIS A 116 7.59 18.62 -4.01
C HIS A 116 8.30 19.85 -4.57
N GLU A 117 8.96 20.62 -3.69
CA GLU A 117 9.68 21.86 -4.05
C GLU A 117 10.86 21.59 -5.00
N ASP A 118 11.62 20.52 -4.76
CA ASP A 118 12.73 20.12 -5.63
C ASP A 118 12.24 19.64 -6.99
N SER A 119 11.11 18.96 -7.08
CA SER A 119 10.50 18.58 -8.35
C SER A 119 10.07 19.79 -9.16
N LEU A 120 9.39 20.75 -8.54
CA LEU A 120 9.01 22.01 -9.18
C LEU A 120 10.24 22.77 -9.69
N LYS A 121 11.30 22.82 -8.91
CA LYS A 121 12.54 23.52 -9.28
C LYS A 121 13.30 22.83 -10.41
N ASN A 122 13.41 21.50 -10.37
CA ASN A 122 14.27 20.75 -11.29
C ASN A 122 13.54 20.36 -12.58
N PHE A 123 12.22 20.11 -12.52
CA PHE A 123 11.42 19.63 -13.64
C PHE A 123 10.30 20.59 -14.05
N GLY A 124 10.01 21.64 -13.26
CA GLY A 124 8.89 22.55 -13.50
C GLY A 124 7.52 21.89 -13.32
N LYS A 125 7.44 20.77 -12.58
CA LYS A 125 6.25 19.92 -12.42
C LYS A 125 6.22 19.33 -11.01
N THR A 126 5.00 19.01 -10.54
CA THR A 126 4.83 18.20 -9.33
C THR A 126 5.38 16.77 -9.53
N PRO A 127 5.74 16.04 -8.46
CA PRO A 127 6.15 14.64 -8.55
C PRO A 127 5.13 13.76 -9.29
N ALA A 128 3.85 13.91 -9.00
CA ALA A 128 2.80 13.14 -9.65
C ALA A 128 2.70 13.46 -11.15
N LYS A 129 2.73 14.75 -11.53
CA LYS A 129 2.73 15.17 -12.93
C LYS A 129 3.97 14.69 -13.68
N HIS A 130 5.13 14.67 -13.02
CA HIS A 130 6.37 14.18 -13.61
C HIS A 130 6.26 12.68 -13.91
N LEU A 131 5.81 11.86 -12.97
CA LEU A 131 5.58 10.42 -13.16
C LEU A 131 4.50 10.14 -14.23
N TYR A 132 3.43 10.95 -14.26
CA TYR A 132 2.41 10.87 -15.30
C TYR A 132 3.01 11.07 -16.70
N ASP A 133 3.82 12.12 -16.89
CA ASP A 133 4.44 12.42 -18.19
C ASP A 133 5.50 11.37 -18.60
N LEU A 134 6.10 10.68 -17.63
CA LEU A 134 6.97 9.53 -17.87
C LEU A 134 6.19 8.22 -18.19
N GLY A 135 4.85 8.24 -18.11
CA GLY A 135 3.99 7.10 -18.40
C GLY A 135 3.94 6.03 -17.31
N VAL A 136 4.39 6.34 -16.08
CA VAL A 136 4.41 5.38 -14.97
C VAL A 136 2.99 4.94 -14.61
N PHE A 137 2.03 5.84 -14.73
CA PHE A 137 0.62 5.60 -14.40
C PHE A 137 -0.19 4.93 -15.51
N ASP A 138 0.42 4.58 -16.63
CA ASP A 138 -0.25 3.84 -17.71
C ASP A 138 -0.48 2.36 -17.36
N ARG A 139 0.12 1.91 -16.27
CA ARG A 139 -0.04 0.59 -15.67
C ARG A 139 -0.81 0.68 -14.35
N ARG A 140 -1.35 -0.47 -13.87
CA ARG A 140 -1.89 -0.51 -12.50
C ARG A 140 -0.80 -0.10 -11.52
N THR A 141 -1.02 1.01 -10.83
CA THR A 141 -0.02 1.63 -9.97
C THR A 141 -0.57 1.85 -8.57
N VAL A 142 0.26 1.57 -7.57
CA VAL A 142 0.10 2.02 -6.19
C VAL A 142 1.08 3.16 -5.94
N ALA A 143 0.54 4.34 -5.65
CA ALA A 143 1.28 5.54 -5.29
C ALA A 143 1.26 5.69 -3.76
N ALA A 144 2.42 5.50 -3.11
CA ALA A 144 2.53 5.62 -1.67
C ALA A 144 2.64 7.09 -1.24
N HIS A 145 2.06 7.40 -0.08
CA HIS A 145 2.01 8.67 0.63
C HIS A 145 1.11 9.73 -0.01
N CYS A 146 1.47 10.32 -1.14
CA CYS A 146 0.69 11.37 -1.82
C CYS A 146 0.31 12.54 -0.89
N VAL A 147 1.27 12.99 -0.06
CA VAL A 147 1.02 14.00 0.99
C VAL A 147 0.87 15.40 0.41
N TRP A 148 1.69 15.75 -0.59
CA TRP A 148 1.79 17.10 -1.15
C TRP A 148 1.17 17.25 -2.54
N ILE A 149 0.40 16.22 -2.99
CA ILE A 149 -0.29 16.28 -4.29
C ILE A 149 -1.31 17.42 -4.34
N THR A 150 -1.42 18.02 -5.51
CA THR A 150 -2.39 19.10 -5.81
C THR A 150 -3.74 18.54 -6.28
N ASP A 151 -4.73 19.41 -6.41
CA ASP A 151 -6.04 19.03 -6.98
C ASP A 151 -5.92 18.53 -8.42
N GLU A 152 -5.02 19.12 -9.22
CA GLU A 152 -4.72 18.70 -10.57
C GLU A 152 -4.03 17.33 -10.59
N ASP A 153 -3.15 17.05 -9.62
CA ASP A 153 -2.53 15.73 -9.49
C ASP A 153 -3.56 14.64 -9.16
N ILE A 154 -4.53 14.96 -8.29
CA ILE A 154 -5.63 14.03 -7.98
C ILE A 154 -6.41 13.67 -9.25
N ASP A 155 -6.66 14.64 -10.14
CA ASP A 155 -7.34 14.40 -11.41
C ASP A 155 -6.53 13.46 -12.33
N LEU A 156 -5.20 13.62 -12.38
CA LEU A 156 -4.30 12.72 -13.12
C LEU A 156 -4.31 11.29 -12.55
N LEU A 157 -4.23 11.15 -11.23
CA LEU A 157 -4.29 9.85 -10.56
C LEU A 157 -5.63 9.17 -10.81
N LYS A 158 -6.73 9.93 -10.81
CA LYS A 158 -8.07 9.42 -11.13
C LYS A 158 -8.18 8.97 -12.58
N GLU A 159 -7.72 9.79 -13.53
CA GLU A 159 -7.71 9.45 -14.97
C GLU A 159 -7.03 8.11 -15.23
N LYS A 160 -5.89 7.87 -14.57
CA LYS A 160 -5.08 6.66 -14.74
C LYS A 160 -5.45 5.51 -13.80
N ASN A 161 -6.51 5.65 -13.00
CA ASN A 161 -6.93 4.65 -12.02
C ASN A 161 -5.81 4.24 -11.04
N VAL A 162 -4.94 5.16 -10.67
CA VAL A 162 -3.91 4.96 -9.66
C VAL A 162 -4.55 4.80 -8.29
N SER A 163 -4.02 3.90 -7.46
CA SER A 163 -4.44 3.76 -6.08
C SER A 163 -3.45 4.49 -5.17
N ILE A 164 -3.96 5.32 -4.27
CA ILE A 164 -3.16 6.00 -3.24
C ILE A 164 -3.04 5.09 -2.02
N ALA A 165 -1.82 4.78 -1.58
CA ALA A 165 -1.59 4.15 -0.28
C ALA A 165 -1.37 5.26 0.77
N HIS A 166 -2.39 5.48 1.60
CA HIS A 166 -2.35 6.40 2.72
C HIS A 166 -1.68 5.75 3.92
N ASN A 167 -0.58 6.34 4.40
CA ASN A 167 0.24 5.84 5.49
C ASN A 167 0.23 6.85 6.66
N PRO A 168 -0.90 7.04 7.37
CA PRO A 168 -1.07 8.19 8.25
C PRO A 168 -0.07 8.21 9.40
N THR A 169 0.22 7.08 10.04
CA THR A 169 1.18 7.02 11.14
C THR A 169 2.59 7.38 10.68
N SER A 170 3.07 6.81 9.58
CA SER A 170 4.38 7.14 9.00
C SER A 170 4.47 8.62 8.64
N ASN A 171 3.49 9.15 7.91
CA ASN A 171 3.46 10.55 7.48
C ASN A 171 3.53 11.52 8.67
N LEU A 172 2.85 11.21 9.77
CA LEU A 172 2.89 12.02 11.00
C LEU A 172 4.21 11.86 11.75
N LYS A 173 4.68 10.62 11.92
CA LYS A 173 5.92 10.34 12.65
C LYS A 173 7.14 10.98 12.00
N LEU A 174 7.20 10.96 10.67
CA LEU A 174 8.30 11.54 9.87
C LEU A 174 8.08 13.04 9.59
N ALA A 175 6.97 13.61 10.05
CA ALA A 175 6.57 14.99 9.80
C ALA A 175 6.43 15.34 8.31
N SER A 176 6.11 14.35 7.48
CA SER A 176 5.88 14.55 6.03
C SER A 176 4.65 15.42 5.79
N GLY A 177 3.61 15.28 6.61
CA GLY A 177 2.38 16.06 6.52
C GLY A 177 1.12 15.18 6.51
N ILE A 178 0.03 15.69 5.96
CA ILE A 178 -1.25 15.01 5.92
C ILE A 178 -1.78 15.02 4.48
N ALA A 179 -1.91 13.85 3.90
CA ALA A 179 -2.38 13.68 2.53
C ALA A 179 -3.83 14.16 2.35
N PRO A 180 -4.20 14.74 1.19
CA PRO A 180 -5.54 15.26 0.91
C PRO A 180 -6.54 14.13 0.59
N ILE A 181 -6.67 13.17 1.52
CA ILE A 181 -7.47 11.95 1.34
C ILE A 181 -8.96 12.25 1.09
N PRO A 182 -9.62 13.17 1.84
CA PRO A 182 -11.02 13.48 1.55
C PRO A 182 -11.26 13.97 0.13
N ALA A 183 -10.42 14.88 -0.38
CA ALA A 183 -10.51 15.37 -1.76
C ALA A 183 -10.26 14.26 -2.80
N SER A 184 -9.28 13.39 -2.53
CA SER A 184 -8.98 12.24 -3.39
C SER A 184 -10.16 11.28 -3.48
N MET A 185 -10.81 11.00 -2.34
CA MET A 185 -12.01 10.14 -2.28
C MET A 185 -13.20 10.79 -2.97
N GLU A 186 -13.43 12.09 -2.78
CA GLU A 186 -14.50 12.85 -3.42
C GLU A 186 -14.39 12.79 -4.94
N LYS A 187 -13.17 12.94 -5.48
CA LYS A 187 -12.88 12.76 -6.91
C LYS A 187 -12.91 11.28 -7.36
N GLY A 188 -13.08 10.34 -6.45
CA GLY A 188 -13.23 8.91 -6.70
C GLY A 188 -11.93 8.17 -7.00
N VAL A 189 -10.78 8.69 -6.51
CA VAL A 189 -9.52 7.94 -6.49
C VAL A 189 -9.65 6.78 -5.50
N ASN A 190 -9.09 5.62 -5.84
CA ASN A 190 -9.04 4.50 -4.93
C ASN A 190 -7.99 4.76 -3.85
N VAL A 191 -8.41 4.82 -2.59
CA VAL A 191 -7.51 5.01 -1.45
C VAL A 191 -7.44 3.72 -0.65
N ILE A 192 -6.23 3.28 -0.34
CA ILE A 192 -5.92 2.13 0.51
C ILE A 192 -5.14 2.59 1.74
N LEU A 193 -5.05 1.76 2.77
CA LEU A 193 -4.21 2.02 3.94
C LEU A 193 -2.93 1.20 3.89
N GLY A 194 -1.86 1.77 4.41
CA GLY A 194 -0.60 1.09 4.65
C GLY A 194 0.03 1.55 5.96
N THR A 195 0.80 0.67 6.58
CA THR A 195 1.58 0.98 7.78
C THR A 195 2.91 1.67 7.45
N ASP A 196 3.36 1.55 6.20
CA ASP A 196 4.77 1.74 5.83
C ASP A 196 5.68 0.73 6.57
N GLY A 197 6.98 0.81 6.43
CA GLY A 197 7.91 -0.07 7.13
C GLY A 197 7.98 0.20 8.63
N ALA A 198 8.36 -0.83 9.40
CA ALA A 198 8.46 -0.71 10.85
C ALA A 198 9.44 0.39 11.34
N SER A 199 10.42 0.79 10.54
CA SER A 199 11.31 1.91 10.87
C SER A 199 10.59 3.27 10.84
N SER A 200 9.60 3.42 9.97
CA SER A 200 8.82 4.64 9.78
C SER A 200 7.56 4.70 10.66
N ASN A 201 7.10 3.55 11.18
CA ASN A 201 5.87 3.43 11.97
C ASN A 201 6.12 2.92 13.42
N ASN A 202 7.00 1.95 13.61
CA ASN A 202 7.28 1.15 14.79
C ASN A 202 6.36 -0.06 15.01
N ASN A 203 5.28 -0.20 14.28
CA ASN A 203 4.45 -1.41 14.24
C ASN A 203 3.86 -1.66 12.86
N LEU A 204 3.21 -2.82 12.67
CA LEU A 204 2.55 -3.24 11.44
C LEU A 204 1.05 -3.52 11.67
N ASN A 205 0.43 -2.75 12.58
CA ASN A 205 -0.94 -2.93 13.04
C ASN A 205 -1.93 -2.09 12.21
N MET A 206 -2.67 -2.72 11.32
CA MET A 206 -3.64 -2.04 10.47
C MET A 206 -4.83 -1.44 11.23
N PHE A 207 -5.17 -1.91 12.43
CA PHE A 207 -6.24 -1.27 13.23
C PHE A 207 -5.86 0.13 13.71
N GLU A 208 -4.58 0.38 13.95
CA GLU A 208 -4.11 1.74 14.25
C GLU A 208 -4.24 2.66 13.05
N GLU A 209 -3.89 2.19 11.86
CA GLU A 209 -4.04 2.97 10.62
C GLU A 209 -5.51 3.25 10.31
N ILE A 210 -6.41 2.27 10.50
CA ILE A 210 -7.86 2.43 10.34
C ILE A 210 -8.38 3.51 11.30
N ASN A 211 -7.99 3.43 12.57
CA ASN A 211 -8.41 4.39 13.59
C ASN A 211 -7.91 5.80 13.26
N LEU A 212 -6.62 5.94 12.97
CA LEU A 212 -6.01 7.24 12.69
C LEU A 212 -6.59 7.87 11.42
N ALA A 213 -6.77 7.11 10.35
CA ALA A 213 -7.41 7.59 9.12
C ALA A 213 -8.84 8.08 9.37
N ALA A 214 -9.60 7.35 10.20
CA ALA A 214 -10.97 7.73 10.56
C ALA A 214 -11.04 8.96 11.47
N LEU A 215 -9.95 9.40 12.09
CA LEU A 215 -9.93 10.53 13.03
C LEU A 215 -9.26 11.79 12.47
N ILE A 216 -8.09 11.65 11.83
CA ILE A 216 -7.22 12.79 11.51
C ILE A 216 -7.90 13.80 10.60
N HIS A 217 -8.58 13.34 9.57
CA HIS A 217 -9.24 14.22 8.59
C HIS A 217 -10.42 14.98 9.18
N LYS A 218 -11.16 14.37 10.11
CA LYS A 218 -12.23 15.04 10.85
C LYS A 218 -11.71 16.23 11.66
N GLY A 219 -10.60 16.01 12.37
CA GLY A 219 -10.02 17.05 13.23
C GLY A 219 -9.49 18.23 12.42
N ILE A 220 -8.78 17.98 11.33
CA ILE A 220 -8.16 19.02 10.50
C ILE A 220 -9.22 19.86 9.79
N HIS A 221 -10.20 19.20 9.16
CA HIS A 221 -11.25 19.87 8.40
C HIS A 221 -12.44 20.32 9.26
N LYS A 222 -12.44 20.02 10.58
CA LYS A 222 -13.55 20.32 11.50
C LYS A 222 -14.90 19.78 11.00
N ASN A 223 -14.87 18.64 10.33
CA ASN A 223 -16.04 17.98 9.77
C ASN A 223 -16.08 16.50 10.22
N PRO A 224 -17.07 16.11 11.07
CA PRO A 224 -17.15 14.75 11.63
C PRO A 224 -17.59 13.70 10.61
N GLU A 225 -18.04 14.07 9.42
CA GLU A 225 -18.53 13.15 8.39
C GLU A 225 -17.43 12.61 7.48
N LEU A 226 -16.27 13.30 7.41
CA LEU A 226 -15.15 12.90 6.55
C LEU A 226 -14.50 11.61 7.02
N VAL A 227 -14.17 10.74 6.08
CA VAL A 227 -13.53 9.44 6.32
C VAL A 227 -14.23 8.71 7.46
N ASN A 228 -15.49 8.36 7.24
CA ASN A 228 -16.28 7.63 8.24
C ASN A 228 -15.76 6.21 8.47
N ALA A 229 -16.24 5.55 9.53
CA ALA A 229 -15.80 4.21 9.91
C ALA A 229 -15.87 3.17 8.77
N GLY A 230 -16.95 3.21 7.98
CA GLY A 230 -17.12 2.32 6.84
C GLY A 230 -16.13 2.60 5.71
N GLU A 231 -15.78 3.85 5.46
CA GLU A 231 -14.77 4.25 4.47
C GLU A 231 -13.37 3.80 4.91
N ALA A 232 -12.99 4.03 6.16
CA ALA A 232 -11.70 3.58 6.70
C ALA A 232 -11.56 2.05 6.63
N LEU A 233 -12.60 1.29 6.96
CA LEU A 233 -12.60 -0.17 6.81
C LEU A 233 -12.48 -0.61 5.35
N LYS A 234 -13.14 0.08 4.41
CA LYS A 234 -12.99 -0.21 2.98
C LYS A 234 -11.57 0.03 2.49
N MET A 235 -10.89 1.06 2.98
CA MET A 235 -9.48 1.32 2.64
C MET A 235 -8.58 0.15 3.04
N ALA A 236 -8.85 -0.49 4.17
CA ALA A 236 -8.09 -1.63 4.68
C ALA A 236 -8.54 -2.99 4.09
N THR A 237 -9.60 -3.04 3.26
CA THR A 237 -10.19 -4.27 2.75
C THR A 237 -10.41 -4.23 1.23
N VAL A 238 -11.62 -3.93 0.78
CA VAL A 238 -12.00 -4.00 -0.64
C VAL A 238 -11.20 -3.06 -1.53
N ASN A 239 -10.78 -1.91 -1.02
CA ASN A 239 -9.96 -0.98 -1.79
C ASN A 239 -8.54 -1.53 -1.99
N GLY A 240 -7.97 -2.21 -0.98
CA GLY A 240 -6.70 -2.92 -1.10
C GLY A 240 -6.75 -4.02 -2.16
N ALA A 241 -7.79 -4.84 -2.13
CA ALA A 241 -8.02 -5.86 -3.15
C ALA A 241 -8.13 -5.26 -4.56
N LYS A 242 -8.85 -4.15 -4.71
CA LYS A 242 -8.96 -3.41 -5.97
C LYS A 242 -7.60 -2.87 -6.45
N ALA A 243 -6.77 -2.34 -5.56
CA ALA A 243 -5.42 -1.86 -5.88
C ALA A 243 -4.53 -2.99 -6.43
N LEU A 244 -4.69 -4.21 -5.91
CA LEU A 244 -4.01 -5.41 -6.40
C LEU A 244 -4.61 -5.98 -7.70
N GLY A 245 -5.79 -5.49 -8.14
CA GLY A 245 -6.54 -6.05 -9.27
C GLY A 245 -7.19 -7.41 -8.95
N MET A 246 -7.44 -7.70 -7.66
CA MET A 246 -8.04 -8.94 -7.19
C MET A 246 -9.51 -8.70 -6.80
N ASN A 247 -10.42 -9.13 -7.65
CA ASN A 247 -11.86 -8.91 -7.44
C ASN A 247 -12.49 -9.95 -6.50
N ASP A 248 -11.74 -10.99 -6.17
CA ASP A 248 -12.15 -12.12 -5.32
C ASP A 248 -11.59 -12.03 -3.90
N LEU A 249 -11.14 -10.83 -3.49
CA LEU A 249 -10.63 -10.51 -2.15
C LEU A 249 -11.35 -9.30 -1.52
N GLY A 250 -11.07 -9.07 -0.23
CA GLY A 250 -11.50 -7.88 0.51
C GLY A 250 -12.96 -7.88 0.95
N SER A 251 -13.73 -8.93 0.65
CA SER A 251 -15.11 -9.06 1.11
C SER A 251 -15.50 -10.52 1.30
N ILE A 252 -16.38 -10.79 2.25
CA ILE A 252 -16.91 -12.13 2.52
C ILE A 252 -18.10 -12.35 1.58
N ARG A 253 -17.85 -13.12 0.52
CA ARG A 253 -18.87 -13.50 -0.49
C ARG A 253 -18.60 -14.92 -0.98
N GLU A 254 -19.64 -15.62 -1.37
CA GLU A 254 -19.51 -16.91 -2.04
C GLU A 254 -18.67 -16.78 -3.31
N GLY A 255 -17.71 -17.68 -3.49
CA GLY A 255 -16.76 -17.67 -4.61
C GLY A 255 -15.50 -16.85 -4.38
N ASN A 256 -15.43 -16.00 -3.34
CA ASN A 256 -14.22 -15.29 -2.98
C ASN A 256 -13.20 -16.20 -2.28
N LYS A 257 -11.94 -15.79 -2.33
CA LYS A 257 -10.88 -16.40 -1.52
C LYS A 257 -11.17 -16.20 -0.04
N ALA A 258 -10.90 -17.21 0.76
CA ALA A 258 -11.08 -17.15 2.21
C ALA A 258 -9.85 -16.52 2.87
N ASP A 259 -9.67 -15.22 2.65
CA ASP A 259 -8.74 -14.36 3.38
C ASP A 259 -9.58 -13.56 4.38
N LEU A 260 -9.57 -13.95 5.65
CA LEU A 260 -10.44 -13.37 6.68
C LEU A 260 -9.81 -13.42 8.06
N ILE A 261 -10.34 -12.60 8.96
CA ILE A 261 -9.96 -12.58 10.37
C ILE A 261 -11.20 -12.76 11.27
N LEU A 262 -10.98 -13.28 12.46
CA LEU A 262 -11.96 -13.25 13.55
C LEU A 262 -11.45 -12.35 14.67
N LEU A 263 -12.34 -11.52 15.20
CA LEU A 263 -12.07 -10.70 16.38
C LEU A 263 -12.84 -11.24 17.58
N ASP A 264 -12.18 -11.25 18.72
CA ASP A 264 -12.82 -11.51 20.02
C ASP A 264 -13.48 -10.22 20.52
N LEU A 265 -14.80 -10.19 20.49
CA LEU A 265 -15.60 -9.03 20.93
C LEU A 265 -16.00 -9.10 22.42
N ASP A 266 -15.65 -10.18 23.13
CA ASP A 266 -15.92 -10.30 24.59
C ASP A 266 -14.87 -9.56 25.42
N LYS A 267 -14.77 -8.24 25.16
CA LYS A 267 -13.84 -7.34 25.84
C LYS A 267 -14.52 -6.03 26.21
N SER A 268 -14.09 -5.42 27.30
CA SER A 268 -14.73 -4.23 27.88
C SER A 268 -14.81 -3.03 26.92
N HIS A 269 -13.79 -2.84 26.06
CA HIS A 269 -13.75 -1.70 25.12
C HIS A 269 -14.74 -1.83 23.95
N PHE A 270 -15.37 -3.00 23.76
CA PHE A 270 -16.46 -3.17 22.80
C PHE A 270 -17.84 -2.95 23.42
N MET A 271 -17.96 -2.87 24.75
CA MET A 271 -19.26 -2.81 25.41
C MET A 271 -19.68 -1.39 25.80
N PRO A 272 -20.94 -0.99 25.51
CA PRO A 272 -21.96 -1.73 24.76
C PRO A 272 -21.71 -1.70 23.24
N LEU A 273 -21.88 -2.83 22.57
CA LEU A 273 -21.71 -2.93 21.11
C LEU A 273 -22.96 -2.43 20.37
N ASN A 274 -23.04 -1.12 20.12
CA ASN A 274 -24.17 -0.49 19.45
C ASN A 274 -24.05 -0.54 17.92
N ASN A 275 -22.83 -0.36 17.38
CA ASN A 275 -22.55 -0.37 15.96
C ASN A 275 -21.22 -1.10 15.69
N PRO A 276 -21.26 -2.31 15.11
CA PRO A 276 -20.05 -3.08 14.85
C PRO A 276 -19.05 -2.38 13.95
N VAL A 277 -19.49 -1.66 12.90
CA VAL A 277 -18.61 -0.94 11.98
C VAL A 277 -17.84 0.16 12.71
N SER A 278 -18.53 0.93 13.56
CA SER A 278 -17.88 1.95 14.39
C SER A 278 -16.93 1.33 15.42
N ALA A 279 -17.32 0.21 16.03
CA ALA A 279 -16.46 -0.50 16.99
C ALA A 279 -15.16 -1.00 16.33
N LEU A 280 -15.25 -1.52 15.11
CA LEU A 280 -14.07 -1.96 14.36
C LEU A 280 -13.12 -0.80 14.01
N ALA A 281 -13.65 0.37 13.67
CA ALA A 281 -12.80 1.50 13.28
C ALA A 281 -12.25 2.29 14.48
N TYR A 282 -12.99 2.36 15.60
CA TYR A 282 -12.63 3.26 16.70
C TYR A 282 -12.20 2.56 17.98
N SER A 283 -12.55 1.28 18.16
CA SER A 283 -12.28 0.55 19.40
C SER A 283 -11.39 -0.67 19.22
N ALA A 284 -11.47 -1.35 18.07
CA ALA A 284 -10.72 -2.58 17.84
C ALA A 284 -9.22 -2.34 17.78
N GLN A 285 -8.47 -3.31 18.25
CA GLN A 285 -7.02 -3.34 18.31
C GLN A 285 -6.50 -4.63 17.65
N GLY A 286 -5.26 -4.65 17.18
CA GLY A 286 -4.65 -5.87 16.66
C GLY A 286 -4.68 -7.04 17.65
N SER A 287 -4.57 -6.75 18.96
CA SER A 287 -4.67 -7.75 20.03
C SER A 287 -6.06 -8.39 20.21
N ASP A 288 -7.09 -7.90 19.50
CA ASP A 288 -8.43 -8.48 19.50
C ASP A 288 -8.59 -9.58 18.44
N VAL A 289 -7.61 -9.72 17.55
CA VAL A 289 -7.61 -10.74 16.51
C VAL A 289 -7.39 -12.11 17.16
N SER A 290 -8.35 -12.99 16.99
CA SER A 290 -8.31 -14.36 17.51
C SER A 290 -7.92 -15.39 16.45
N LEU A 291 -8.10 -15.06 15.16
CA LEU A 291 -7.74 -15.92 14.04
C LEU A 291 -7.45 -15.09 12.80
N THR A 292 -6.44 -15.50 12.05
CA THR A 292 -6.14 -15.00 10.70
C THR A 292 -6.02 -16.16 9.73
N MET A 293 -6.80 -16.09 8.66
CA MET A 293 -6.86 -17.10 7.61
C MET A 293 -6.51 -16.49 6.26
N VAL A 294 -5.70 -17.20 5.45
CA VAL A 294 -5.37 -16.83 4.08
C VAL A 294 -5.59 -18.02 3.16
N ASN A 295 -6.33 -17.79 2.09
CA ASN A 295 -6.66 -18.82 1.09
C ASN A 295 -7.28 -20.09 1.73
N GLY A 296 -8.10 -19.91 2.79
CA GLY A 296 -8.75 -21.00 3.52
C GLY A 296 -7.85 -21.73 4.53
N ARG A 297 -6.58 -21.32 4.68
CA ARG A 297 -5.66 -21.89 5.64
C ARG A 297 -5.54 -20.96 6.86
N ILE A 298 -5.74 -21.49 8.06
CA ILE A 298 -5.48 -20.77 9.31
C ILE A 298 -3.97 -20.62 9.47
N LEU A 299 -3.51 -19.37 9.57
CA LEU A 299 -2.09 -19.02 9.73
C LEU A 299 -1.77 -18.50 11.13
N TYR A 300 -2.79 -18.06 11.86
CA TYR A 300 -2.67 -17.62 13.25
C TYR A 300 -3.98 -17.93 13.97
N GLU A 301 -3.90 -18.49 15.16
CA GLU A 301 -5.03 -18.70 16.05
C GLU A 301 -4.60 -18.60 17.51
N LYS A 302 -5.15 -17.62 18.27
CA LYS A 302 -4.97 -17.45 19.72
C LYS A 302 -3.52 -17.51 20.21
N GLY A 303 -2.59 -16.90 19.48
CA GLY A 303 -1.17 -16.84 19.84
C GLY A 303 -0.30 -17.91 19.19
N GLU A 304 -0.85 -18.84 18.45
CA GLU A 304 -0.13 -19.91 17.71
C GLU A 304 -0.09 -19.60 16.20
N PHE A 305 1.03 -19.98 15.53
CA PHE A 305 1.27 -19.76 14.10
C PHE A 305 1.43 -21.09 13.35
#